data_a398aaace33149d982f4bb3dbd16a19a
#
_entry.id   a398aaace33149d982f4bb3dbd16a19a
#
_cell.length_a   1.000
_cell.length_b   1.000
_cell.length_c   1.000
_cell.angle_alpha   90.00
_cell.angle_beta   90.00
_cell.angle_gamma   90.00
#
_symmetry.space_group_name_H-M   'P 1'
#
loop_
_entity.id
_entity.type
_entity.pdbx_description
1 polymer ?
#
loop_
_entity_poly.entity_id
_entity_poly.type
_entity_poly.pdbx_seq_one_letter_code
_entity_poly.pdbx_strand_id
1 'polypeptide(L)'
;FKGEDMHRGIQRALMDRDALAREFRPDQRSPIFRSNGTRDPGTPEYETLAAGKFADWRLNVGGLVARPLALALTDLAHLPNRAQITRHDCVEGWSAIAKWQGPTLGSVLKAAGLRDAARYIVFTCADLYGGRPYYESIDLIDAFHPQTILAWALNDRMLPIANGAPCRLRVERQLGYKHAKYLMRVDAVASLAGI
;
A
#
# COMPACT_ATOMS: atom_id res chain seq x y z
N PHE A 1 8.19 15.81 19.99
CA PHE A 1 8.47 14.77 19.50
C PHE A 1 9.45 13.66 19.96
N LYS A 2 10.30 13.89 21.00
CA LYS A 2 11.09 12.81 21.63
C LYS A 2 10.22 11.70 22.25
N GLY A 3 8.97 11.98 22.63
CA GLY A 3 8.03 11.01 23.19
C GLY A 3 7.48 10.01 22.14
N GLU A 4 7.21 10.47 20.93
CA GLU A 4 6.71 9.61 19.84
C GLU A 4 7.80 8.64 19.35
N ASP A 5 9.05 9.09 19.26
CA ASP A 5 10.18 8.25 18.87
C ASP A 5 10.46 7.16 19.92
N MET A 6 10.32 7.53 21.21
CA MET A 6 10.47 6.58 22.32
C MET A 6 9.31 5.55 22.33
N HIS A 7 8.06 5.98 22.10
CA HIS A 7 6.90 5.09 21.98
C HIS A 7 7.03 4.12 20.80
N ARG A 8 7.46 4.61 19.65
CA ARG A 8 7.77 3.76 18.49
C ARG A 8 8.88 2.77 18.78
N GLY A 9 9.93 3.20 19.48
CA GLY A 9 11.04 2.31 19.89
C GLY A 9 10.60 1.20 20.82
N ILE A 10 9.79 1.51 21.82
CA ILE A 10 9.26 0.54 22.80
C ILE A 10 8.26 -0.41 22.12
N GLN A 11 7.33 0.08 21.32
CA GLN A 11 6.39 -0.78 20.59
C GLN A 11 7.12 -1.74 19.64
N ARG A 12 8.18 -1.28 18.99
CA ARG A 12 8.99 -2.13 18.09
C ARG A 12 9.87 -3.12 18.82
N ALA A 13 10.35 -2.79 20.02
CA ALA A 13 11.11 -3.72 20.87
C ALA A 13 10.22 -4.83 21.44
N LEU A 14 8.93 -4.55 21.64
CA LEU A 14 7.95 -5.51 22.17
C LEU A 14 7.24 -6.31 21.08
N MET A 15 7.21 -5.84 19.83
CA MET A 15 6.64 -6.56 18.69
C MET A 15 7.74 -7.33 17.97
N ASP A 16 7.58 -8.65 17.89
CA ASP A 16 8.41 -9.46 17.00
C ASP A 16 8.32 -8.89 15.57
N ARG A 17 9.49 -8.60 14.97
CA ARG A 17 9.58 -8.00 13.64
C ARG A 17 8.89 -8.85 12.58
N ASP A 18 8.86 -10.16 12.79
CA ASP A 18 8.32 -11.15 11.88
C ASP A 18 6.90 -11.60 12.25
N ALA A 19 6.31 -11.05 13.34
CA ALA A 19 4.97 -11.41 13.77
C ALA A 19 3.94 -11.08 12.70
N LEU A 20 3.27 -12.11 12.20
CA LEU A 20 2.22 -11.98 11.20
C LEU A 20 0.93 -11.45 11.83
N ALA A 21 0.25 -10.54 11.14
CA ALA A 21 -1.13 -10.25 11.41
C ALA A 21 -1.98 -11.50 11.17
N ARG A 22 -3.02 -11.68 11.97
CA ARG A 22 -3.91 -12.84 11.88
C ARG A 22 -4.53 -12.94 10.48
N GLU A 23 -4.40 -14.10 9.86
CA GLU A 23 -5.15 -14.47 8.67
C GLU A 23 -6.42 -15.26 9.04
N PHE A 24 -7.44 -15.11 8.23
CA PHE A 24 -8.77 -15.66 8.45
C PHE A 24 -9.13 -16.68 7.38
N ARG A 25 -10.12 -17.53 7.67
CA ARG A 25 -10.64 -18.49 6.69
C ARG A 25 -11.56 -17.79 5.67
N PRO A 26 -11.75 -18.36 4.47
CA PRO A 26 -12.62 -17.79 3.43
C PRO A 26 -14.06 -17.52 3.88
N ASP A 27 -14.61 -18.35 4.76
CA ASP A 27 -15.96 -18.24 5.32
C ASP A 27 -16.11 -17.09 6.32
N GLN A 28 -14.99 -16.53 6.81
CA GLN A 28 -14.96 -15.41 7.75
C GLN A 28 -14.88 -14.03 7.06
N ARG A 29 -14.86 -14.00 5.73
CA ARG A 29 -14.88 -12.72 4.98
C ARG A 29 -16.19 -11.97 5.28
N SER A 30 -16.05 -10.67 5.50
CA SER A 30 -17.21 -9.80 5.67
C SER A 30 -18.05 -9.79 4.39
N PRO A 31 -19.39 -9.84 4.48
CA PRO A 31 -20.26 -9.82 3.30
C PRO A 31 -20.10 -8.53 2.49
N ILE A 32 -19.75 -7.43 3.17
CA ILE A 32 -19.49 -6.13 2.56
C ILE A 32 -18.15 -5.63 3.07
N PHE A 33 -17.25 -5.22 2.17
CA PHE A 33 -16.06 -4.45 2.50
C PHE A 33 -16.32 -2.98 2.17
N ARG A 34 -16.46 -2.16 3.21
CA ARG A 34 -16.73 -0.72 3.06
C ARG A 34 -15.52 0.00 2.46
N SER A 35 -15.76 1.08 1.74
CA SER A 35 -14.72 2.02 1.36
C SER A 35 -14.50 3.02 2.50
N ASN A 36 -13.24 3.32 2.81
CA ASN A 36 -12.82 4.37 3.75
C ASN A 36 -12.27 5.58 2.98
N GLY A 37 -12.43 6.77 3.53
CA GLY A 37 -11.91 8.02 2.95
C GLY A 37 -12.40 8.29 1.53
N THR A 38 -11.52 8.83 0.68
CA THR A 38 -11.81 9.13 -0.74
C THR A 38 -12.35 7.90 -1.47
N ARG A 39 -13.48 8.05 -2.16
CA ARG A 39 -14.09 6.97 -2.94
C ARG A 39 -13.75 7.00 -4.42
N ASP A 40 -13.34 8.18 -4.89
CA ASP A 40 -12.89 8.44 -6.25
C ASP A 40 -11.91 9.61 -6.18
N PRO A 41 -10.73 9.54 -6.79
CA PRO A 41 -9.80 10.66 -6.85
C PRO A 41 -10.38 11.91 -7.50
N GLY A 42 -11.26 11.75 -8.52
CA GLY A 42 -11.90 12.85 -9.24
C GLY A 42 -10.92 13.76 -9.99
N THR A 43 -9.71 13.28 -10.27
CA THR A 43 -8.73 14.04 -11.06
C THR A 43 -8.81 13.65 -12.53
N PRO A 44 -8.69 14.61 -13.47
CA PRO A 44 -8.81 14.31 -14.91
C PRO A 44 -7.85 13.22 -15.40
N GLU A 45 -6.64 13.18 -14.83
CA GLU A 45 -5.66 12.14 -15.14
C GLU A 45 -6.17 10.76 -14.71
N TYR A 46 -6.66 10.63 -13.49
CA TYR A 46 -7.18 9.36 -12.98
C TYR A 46 -8.44 8.91 -13.73
N GLU A 47 -9.36 9.84 -14.05
CA GLU A 47 -10.55 9.55 -14.84
C GLU A 47 -10.20 8.99 -16.23
N THR A 48 -9.18 9.57 -16.88
CA THR A 48 -8.66 9.07 -18.16
C THR A 48 -8.13 7.64 -18.02
N LEU A 49 -7.32 7.37 -16.98
CA LEU A 49 -6.80 6.03 -16.70
C LEU A 49 -7.93 5.02 -16.43
N ALA A 50 -8.94 5.42 -15.66
CA ALA A 50 -10.08 4.58 -15.32
C ALA A 50 -10.94 4.27 -16.55
N ALA A 51 -11.21 5.26 -17.41
CA ALA A 51 -11.92 5.07 -18.68
C ALA A 51 -11.20 4.09 -19.61
N GLY A 52 -9.86 4.13 -19.63
CA GLY A 52 -8.99 3.17 -20.33
C GLY A 52 -8.80 1.84 -19.58
N LYS A 53 -9.60 1.56 -18.53
CA LYS A 53 -9.47 0.35 -17.69
C LYS A 53 -8.04 0.16 -17.15
N PHE A 54 -7.36 1.26 -16.88
CA PHE A 54 -6.00 1.32 -16.38
C PHE A 54 -4.93 0.67 -17.28
N ALA A 55 -5.17 0.51 -18.57
CA ALA A 55 -4.21 -0.05 -19.51
C ALA A 55 -2.90 0.77 -19.57
N ASP A 56 -3.02 2.08 -19.50
CA ASP A 56 -1.88 3.01 -19.55
C ASP A 56 -1.35 3.39 -18.15
N TRP A 57 -2.00 2.90 -17.08
CA TRP A 57 -1.50 3.15 -15.74
C TRP A 57 -0.14 2.48 -15.50
N ARG A 58 0.73 3.18 -14.81
CA ARG A 58 2.04 2.66 -14.37
C ARG A 58 2.28 3.03 -12.92
N LEU A 59 2.72 2.04 -12.13
CA LEU A 59 3.29 2.30 -10.81
C LEU A 59 4.77 2.65 -11.00
N ASN A 60 5.11 3.90 -10.75
CA ASN A 60 6.49 4.36 -10.82
C ASN A 60 7.21 4.06 -9.50
N VAL A 61 8.29 3.31 -9.55
CA VAL A 61 9.14 3.00 -8.39
C VAL A 61 10.47 3.73 -8.56
N GLY A 62 10.81 4.59 -7.60
CA GLY A 62 11.95 5.49 -7.72
C GLY A 62 12.63 5.86 -6.40
N GLY A 63 13.26 7.03 -6.38
CA GLY A 63 14.05 7.51 -5.24
C GLY A 63 15.37 6.76 -5.10
N LEU A 64 15.71 6.33 -3.89
CA LEU A 64 16.96 5.63 -3.57
C LEU A 64 16.92 4.16 -4.01
N VAL A 65 16.82 3.94 -5.32
CA VAL A 65 16.91 2.64 -5.98
C VAL A 65 18.01 2.63 -7.05
N ALA A 66 18.51 1.46 -7.39
CA ALA A 66 19.53 1.31 -8.45
C ALA A 66 18.90 1.35 -9.85
N ARG A 67 17.68 0.84 -9.98
CA ARG A 67 16.93 0.73 -11.24
C ARG A 67 15.49 1.21 -11.01
N PRO A 68 15.14 2.43 -11.41
CA PRO A 68 13.74 2.88 -11.39
C PRO A 68 12.88 1.95 -12.27
N LEU A 69 11.65 1.67 -11.80
CA LEU A 69 10.70 0.80 -12.52
C LEU A 69 9.44 1.59 -12.86
N ALA A 70 8.80 1.22 -13.96
CA ALA A 70 7.46 1.66 -14.34
C ALA A 70 6.62 0.40 -14.62
N LEU A 71 5.88 -0.07 -13.61
CA LEU A 71 5.18 -1.34 -13.65
C LEU A 71 3.74 -1.15 -14.10
N ALA A 72 3.34 -1.85 -15.15
CA ALA A 72 1.95 -1.98 -15.53
C ALA A 72 1.19 -2.89 -14.54
N LEU A 73 -0.13 -2.88 -14.58
CA LEU A 73 -0.96 -3.77 -13.77
C LEU A 73 -0.67 -5.25 -14.09
N THR A 74 -0.41 -5.56 -15.35
CA THR A 74 0.01 -6.89 -15.81
C THR A 74 1.35 -7.31 -15.20
N ASP A 75 2.29 -6.39 -15.06
CA ASP A 75 3.59 -6.69 -14.46
C ASP A 75 3.43 -7.05 -12.99
N LEU A 76 2.58 -6.30 -12.25
CA LEU A 76 2.25 -6.63 -10.86
C LEU A 76 1.61 -8.02 -10.75
N ALA A 77 0.74 -8.38 -11.68
CA ALA A 77 0.08 -9.69 -11.67
C ALA A 77 1.06 -10.87 -11.95
N HIS A 78 2.13 -10.63 -12.70
CA HIS A 78 3.16 -11.63 -13.01
C HIS A 78 4.26 -11.76 -11.96
N LEU A 79 4.45 -10.78 -11.08
CA LEU A 79 5.38 -10.90 -9.96
C LEU A 79 4.89 -11.97 -8.96
N PRO A 80 5.77 -12.49 -8.09
CA PRO A 80 5.34 -13.37 -7.02
C PRO A 80 4.27 -12.72 -6.15
N ASN A 81 3.02 -13.15 -6.31
CA ASN A 81 1.86 -12.61 -5.62
C ASN A 81 1.60 -13.35 -4.32
N ARG A 82 1.23 -12.61 -3.28
CA ARG A 82 0.63 -13.12 -2.06
C ARG A 82 -0.87 -12.89 -2.09
N ALA A 83 -1.63 -13.92 -1.71
CA ALA A 83 -3.05 -13.81 -1.37
C ALA A 83 -3.20 -13.99 0.13
N GLN A 84 -3.91 -13.08 0.79
CA GLN A 84 -4.11 -13.09 2.24
C GLN A 84 -5.52 -12.63 2.59
N ILE A 85 -6.13 -13.27 3.61
CA ILE A 85 -7.45 -12.88 4.13
C ILE A 85 -7.21 -12.23 5.49
N THR A 86 -7.31 -10.92 5.56
CA THR A 86 -6.92 -10.14 6.72
C THR A 86 -8.00 -9.15 7.13
N ARG A 87 -7.94 -8.71 8.39
CA ARG A 87 -8.85 -7.68 8.93
C ARG A 87 -8.29 -6.30 8.62
N HIS A 88 -9.16 -5.42 8.23
CA HIS A 88 -8.90 -3.99 8.10
C HIS A 88 -9.60 -3.28 9.25
N ASP A 89 -8.84 -2.60 10.07
CA ASP A 89 -9.34 -1.78 11.18
C ASP A 89 -9.29 -0.30 10.77
N CYS A 90 -10.44 0.30 10.53
CA CYS A 90 -10.55 1.69 10.11
C CYS A 90 -10.62 2.63 11.32
N VAL A 91 -9.96 3.79 11.23
CA VAL A 91 -10.07 4.86 12.24
C VAL A 91 -11.49 5.45 12.35
N GLU A 92 -12.36 5.19 11.37
CA GLU A 92 -13.78 5.53 11.39
C GLU A 92 -14.61 4.61 12.32
N GLY A 93 -13.98 3.67 13.03
CA GLY A 93 -14.62 2.83 14.04
C GLY A 93 -15.31 1.57 13.49
N TRP A 94 -14.93 1.09 12.32
CA TRP A 94 -15.40 -0.18 11.76
C TRP A 94 -14.25 -1.10 11.37
N SER A 95 -14.53 -2.40 11.33
CA SER A 95 -13.60 -3.42 10.83
C SER A 95 -14.27 -4.28 9.79
N ALA A 96 -13.49 -4.80 8.84
CA ALA A 96 -13.95 -5.75 7.84
C ALA A 96 -12.82 -6.72 7.45
N ILE A 97 -13.19 -7.96 7.16
CA ILE A 97 -12.27 -9.01 6.71
C ILE A 97 -12.46 -9.20 5.21
N ALA A 98 -11.36 -9.17 4.47
CA ALA A 98 -11.38 -9.38 3.02
C ALA A 98 -10.13 -10.12 2.54
N LYS A 99 -10.24 -10.74 1.36
CA LYS A 99 -9.13 -11.34 0.64
C LYS A 99 -8.47 -10.29 -0.25
N TRP A 100 -7.18 -10.10 -0.08
CA TRP A 100 -6.34 -9.22 -0.85
C TRP A 100 -5.32 -10.01 -1.65
N GLN A 101 -4.98 -9.56 -2.84
CA GLN A 101 -3.96 -10.19 -3.66
C GLN A 101 -3.09 -9.14 -4.36
N GLY A 102 -1.78 -9.39 -4.34
CA GLY A 102 -0.78 -8.55 -5.00
C GLY A 102 0.65 -9.00 -4.68
N PRO A 103 1.66 -8.48 -5.39
CA PRO A 103 3.04 -8.76 -5.07
C PRO A 103 3.43 -8.16 -3.71
N THR A 104 4.35 -8.78 -3.00
CA THR A 104 4.94 -8.17 -1.80
C THR A 104 5.71 -6.92 -2.18
N LEU A 105 5.58 -5.86 -1.38
CA LEU A 105 6.35 -4.63 -1.60
C LEU A 105 7.86 -4.91 -1.58
N GLY A 106 8.31 -5.77 -0.66
CA GLY A 106 9.71 -6.16 -0.57
C GLY A 106 10.26 -6.79 -1.85
N SER A 107 9.45 -7.57 -2.60
CA SER A 107 9.89 -8.15 -3.89
C SER A 107 10.07 -7.06 -4.96
N VAL A 108 9.19 -6.08 -5.00
CA VAL A 108 9.28 -4.94 -5.92
C VAL A 108 10.51 -4.08 -5.60
N LEU A 109 10.75 -3.77 -4.32
CA LEU A 109 11.92 -3.01 -3.88
C LEU A 109 13.24 -3.74 -4.16
N LYS A 110 13.27 -5.07 -4.00
CA LYS A 110 14.42 -5.89 -4.38
C LYS A 110 14.67 -5.84 -5.89
N ALA A 111 13.62 -5.94 -6.71
CA ALA A 111 13.73 -5.83 -8.17
C ALA A 111 14.25 -4.46 -8.60
N ALA A 112 13.84 -3.39 -7.92
CA ALA A 112 14.36 -2.03 -8.15
C ALA A 112 15.80 -1.83 -7.63
N GLY A 113 16.28 -2.71 -6.76
CA GLY A 113 17.61 -2.59 -6.14
C GLY A 113 17.67 -1.46 -5.13
N LEU A 114 16.95 -1.62 -3.99
CA LEU A 114 16.93 -0.64 -2.92
C LEU A 114 18.36 -0.32 -2.45
N ARG A 115 18.70 0.97 -2.29
CA ARG A 115 20.01 1.42 -1.83
C ARG A 115 20.07 1.46 -0.30
N ASP A 116 21.25 1.22 0.27
CA ASP A 116 21.49 1.17 1.74
C ASP A 116 21.14 2.48 2.47
N ALA A 117 21.17 3.62 1.78
CA ALA A 117 20.79 4.91 2.34
C ALA A 117 19.28 5.06 2.58
N ALA A 118 18.43 4.21 1.97
CA ALA A 118 16.98 4.25 2.17
C ALA A 118 16.60 3.91 3.61
N ARG A 119 15.60 4.61 4.14
CA ARG A 119 15.04 4.42 5.49
C ARG A 119 13.51 4.31 5.48
N TYR A 120 12.87 4.96 4.53
CA TYR A 120 11.42 5.02 4.40
C TYR A 120 11.00 4.79 2.96
N ILE A 121 9.77 4.32 2.81
CA ILE A 121 9.08 4.24 1.52
C ILE A 121 7.90 5.20 1.57
N VAL A 122 7.82 6.07 0.58
CA VAL A 122 6.75 7.07 0.40
C VAL A 122 5.88 6.64 -0.78
N PHE A 123 4.58 6.67 -0.56
CA PHE A 123 3.55 6.32 -1.56
C PHE A 123 2.81 7.59 -1.94
N THR A 124 2.83 7.95 -3.22
CA THR A 124 2.05 9.07 -3.76
C THR A 124 0.82 8.52 -4.47
N CYS A 125 -0.33 9.12 -4.19
CA CYS A 125 -1.65 8.69 -4.63
C CYS A 125 -2.23 9.65 -5.68
N ALA A 126 -3.23 9.19 -6.43
CA ALA A 126 -3.92 10.02 -7.42
C ALA A 126 -4.93 10.98 -6.78
N ASP A 127 -5.43 10.68 -5.58
CA ASP A 127 -6.35 11.56 -4.85
C ASP A 127 -5.61 12.74 -4.22
N LEU A 128 -6.35 13.83 -3.99
CA LEU A 128 -5.80 15.07 -3.48
C LEU A 128 -6.23 15.31 -2.03
N TYR A 129 -5.31 15.86 -1.25
CA TYR A 129 -5.59 16.41 0.07
C TYR A 129 -5.03 17.84 0.15
N GLY A 130 -5.90 18.82 0.40
CA GLY A 130 -5.49 20.22 0.40
C GLY A 130 -4.92 20.71 -0.93
N GLY A 131 -5.37 20.17 -2.07
CA GLY A 131 -4.91 20.54 -3.42
C GLY A 131 -3.58 19.93 -3.84
N ARG A 132 -3.00 19.03 -3.03
CA ARG A 132 -1.77 18.29 -3.34
C ARG A 132 -2.04 16.79 -3.37
N PRO A 133 -1.28 16.00 -4.12
CA PRO A 133 -1.40 14.54 -4.08
C PRO A 133 -1.30 14.02 -2.64
N TYR A 134 -2.25 13.16 -2.27
CA TYR A 134 -2.19 12.47 -0.99
C TYR A 134 -0.96 11.55 -0.96
N TYR A 135 -0.31 11.45 0.17
CA TYR A 135 0.81 10.53 0.36
C TYR A 135 0.74 9.83 1.72
N GLU A 136 1.38 8.69 1.79
CA GLU A 136 1.66 7.95 3.01
C GLU A 136 3.10 7.46 3.02
N SER A 137 3.59 7.13 4.19
CA SER A 137 4.93 6.59 4.36
C SER A 137 4.97 5.45 5.37
N ILE A 138 5.86 4.51 5.13
CA ILE A 138 6.21 3.45 6.06
C ILE A 138 7.73 3.32 6.14
N ASP A 139 8.24 2.71 7.21
CA ASP A 139 9.66 2.36 7.28
C ASP A 139 9.97 1.03 6.60
N LEU A 140 11.25 0.68 6.56
CA LEU A 140 11.70 -0.53 5.89
C LEU A 140 11.28 -1.83 6.62
N ILE A 141 11.00 -1.78 7.92
CA ILE A 141 10.51 -2.95 8.67
C ILE A 141 9.14 -3.35 8.13
N ASP A 142 8.22 -2.38 8.03
CA ASP A 142 6.91 -2.62 7.46
C ASP A 142 6.97 -2.85 5.94
N ALA A 143 7.88 -2.18 5.21
CA ALA A 143 8.02 -2.35 3.77
C ALA A 143 8.45 -3.76 3.36
N PHE A 144 9.31 -4.41 4.16
CA PHE A 144 9.77 -5.78 3.90
C PHE A 144 8.98 -6.85 4.65
N HIS A 145 7.96 -6.46 5.41
CA HIS A 145 7.09 -7.43 6.07
C HIS A 145 6.36 -8.29 5.03
N PRO A 146 6.29 -9.62 5.22
CA PRO A 146 5.75 -10.54 4.20
C PRO A 146 4.27 -10.30 3.85
N GLN A 147 3.50 -9.65 4.74
CA GLN A 147 2.10 -9.28 4.49
C GLN A 147 1.93 -7.85 3.96
N THR A 148 3.02 -7.10 3.74
CA THR A 148 2.93 -5.80 3.06
C THR A 148 2.93 -6.04 1.56
N ILE A 149 1.79 -5.77 0.92
CA ILE A 149 1.56 -6.04 -0.50
C ILE A 149 1.04 -4.81 -1.26
N LEU A 150 1.30 -4.77 -2.55
CA LEU A 150 0.70 -3.87 -3.52
C LEU A 150 -0.53 -4.56 -4.11
N ALA A 151 -1.68 -4.40 -3.44
CA ALA A 151 -2.89 -5.13 -3.79
C ALA A 151 -3.56 -4.56 -5.04
N TRP A 152 -3.79 -5.41 -6.02
CA TRP A 152 -4.54 -5.12 -7.25
C TRP A 152 -5.88 -5.84 -7.32
N ALA A 153 -6.14 -6.79 -6.40
CA ALA A 153 -7.40 -7.53 -6.31
C ALA A 153 -7.97 -7.54 -4.89
N LEU A 154 -9.28 -7.57 -4.81
CA LEU A 154 -10.11 -7.64 -3.61
C LEU A 154 -11.19 -8.71 -3.80
N ASN A 155 -11.26 -9.68 -2.88
CA ASN A 155 -12.26 -10.77 -2.90
C ASN A 155 -12.36 -11.47 -4.27
N ASP A 156 -11.21 -11.86 -4.83
CA ASP A 156 -11.06 -12.59 -6.09
C ASP A 156 -11.50 -11.81 -7.35
N ARG A 157 -11.62 -10.48 -7.25
CA ARG A 157 -11.96 -9.58 -8.37
C ARG A 157 -10.95 -8.44 -8.45
N MET A 158 -10.87 -7.81 -9.60
CA MET A 158 -10.14 -6.55 -9.75
C MET A 158 -10.58 -5.55 -8.69
N LEU A 159 -9.64 -4.79 -8.17
CA LEU A 159 -9.88 -3.80 -7.13
C LEU A 159 -10.87 -2.73 -7.62
N PRO A 160 -12.01 -2.50 -6.93
CA PRO A 160 -12.94 -1.43 -7.30
C PRO A 160 -12.34 -0.04 -7.09
N ILE A 161 -12.79 0.95 -7.87
CA ILE A 161 -12.35 2.36 -7.73
C ILE A 161 -12.51 2.83 -6.28
N ALA A 162 -13.68 2.66 -5.69
CA ALA A 162 -13.93 3.06 -4.30
C ALA A 162 -12.97 2.43 -3.28
N ASN A 163 -12.36 1.30 -3.60
CA ASN A 163 -11.42 0.59 -2.74
C ASN A 163 -9.95 0.84 -3.12
N GLY A 164 -9.67 1.69 -4.10
CA GLY A 164 -8.32 2.15 -4.43
C GLY A 164 -7.73 1.58 -5.73
N ALA A 165 -8.58 1.26 -6.75
CA ALA A 165 -8.08 0.82 -8.05
C ALA A 165 -7.05 1.79 -8.65
N PRO A 166 -6.13 1.31 -9.49
CA PRO A 166 -5.92 -0.10 -9.83
C PRO A 166 -5.03 -0.83 -8.82
N CYS A 167 -4.38 -0.08 -7.92
CA CYS A 167 -3.45 -0.61 -6.93
C CYS A 167 -3.52 0.17 -5.62
N ARG A 168 -3.48 -0.55 -4.50
CA ARG A 168 -3.40 0.03 -3.16
C ARG A 168 -2.37 -0.67 -2.30
N LEU A 169 -1.88 0.04 -1.29
CA LEU A 169 -1.03 -0.52 -0.25
C LEU A 169 -1.87 -1.30 0.77
N ARG A 170 -1.37 -2.47 1.18
CA ARG A 170 -1.82 -3.20 2.35
C ARG A 170 -0.64 -3.39 3.30
N VAL A 171 -0.77 -2.89 4.52
CA VAL A 171 0.22 -3.00 5.62
C VAL A 171 -0.50 -3.56 6.84
N GLU A 172 -0.62 -4.87 6.94
CA GLU A 172 -1.55 -5.53 7.86
C GLU A 172 -1.31 -5.25 9.35
N ARG A 173 -0.13 -4.76 9.69
CA ARG A 173 0.25 -4.38 11.05
C ARG A 173 -0.11 -2.93 11.41
N GLN A 174 -0.66 -2.17 10.46
CA GLN A 174 -1.02 -0.76 10.62
C GLN A 174 -2.53 -0.56 10.50
N LEU A 175 -3.02 0.55 11.07
CA LEU A 175 -4.42 0.95 10.91
C LEU A 175 -4.72 1.39 9.48
N GLY A 176 -6.00 1.40 9.14
CA GLY A 176 -6.51 1.61 7.79
C GLY A 176 -6.03 2.87 7.07
N TYR A 177 -5.70 3.94 7.80
CA TYR A 177 -5.19 5.18 7.18
C TYR A 177 -3.83 4.99 6.51
N LYS A 178 -3.00 4.05 6.98
CA LYS A 178 -1.72 3.71 6.35
C LYS A 178 -1.85 2.91 5.05
N HIS A 179 -3.02 2.41 4.73
CA HIS A 179 -3.27 1.61 3.54
C HIS A 179 -3.61 2.52 2.35
N ALA A 180 -2.62 3.27 1.85
CA ALA A 180 -2.76 4.23 0.76
C ALA A 180 -3.47 3.62 -0.46
N LYS A 181 -4.44 4.36 -1.02
CA LYS A 181 -5.22 3.99 -2.21
C LYS A 181 -4.71 4.72 -3.46
N TYR A 182 -5.13 4.26 -4.64
CA TYR A 182 -4.86 4.94 -5.90
C TYR A 182 -3.38 5.21 -6.14
N LEU A 183 -2.52 4.21 -5.89
CA LEU A 183 -1.09 4.37 -5.97
C LEU A 183 -0.62 4.75 -7.37
N MET A 184 0.18 5.82 -7.46
CA MET A 184 0.82 6.29 -8.69
C MET A 184 2.33 6.14 -8.60
N ARG A 185 2.89 6.27 -7.37
CA ARG A 185 4.33 6.29 -7.19
C ARG A 185 4.74 5.69 -5.84
N VAL A 186 5.91 5.05 -5.82
CA VAL A 186 6.58 4.47 -4.66
C VAL A 186 8.02 4.94 -4.67
N ASP A 187 8.41 5.77 -3.72
CA ASP A 187 9.77 6.31 -3.63
C ASP A 187 10.48 5.86 -2.36
N ALA A 188 11.69 5.35 -2.52
CA ALA A 188 12.60 5.09 -1.42
C ALA A 188 13.34 6.38 -1.03
N VAL A 189 13.31 6.77 0.26
CA VAL A 189 13.93 8.01 0.73
C VAL A 189 14.74 7.77 2.01
N ALA A 190 15.74 8.62 2.26
CA ALA A 190 16.55 8.57 3.48
C ALA A 190 15.87 9.27 4.66
N SER A 191 15.01 10.26 4.40
CA SER A 191 14.32 11.09 5.41
C SER A 191 12.94 11.50 4.90
N LEU A 192 12.03 11.77 5.83
CA LEU A 192 10.70 12.34 5.53
C LEU A 192 10.71 13.88 5.66
N ALA A 193 11.85 14.50 5.95
CA ALA A 193 11.96 15.95 6.03
C ALA A 193 11.78 16.56 4.63
N GLY A 194 10.83 17.48 4.50
CA GLY A 194 10.54 18.19 3.25
C GLY A 194 9.57 17.49 2.30
N ILE A 195 8.89 16.44 2.75
CA ILE A 195 7.82 15.76 2.01
C ILE A 195 6.47 16.38 2.38
#